data_895d1730d2cc2211cfd33e688634f4dd
#
_entry.id   895d1730d2cc2211cfd33e688634f4dd
#
_cell.length_a   1.000
_cell.length_b   1.000
_cell.length_c   1.000
_cell.angle_alpha   90.00
_cell.angle_beta   90.00
_cell.angle_gamma   90.00
#
_symmetry.space_group_name_H-M   'P 1'
#
loop_
_entity.id
_entity.type
_entity.pdbx_description
1 polymer ?
#
loop_
_entity_poly.entity_id
_entity_poly.type
_entity_poly.pdbx_seq_one_letter_code
_entity_poly.pdbx_strand_id
1 'polypeptide(L)'
;VITRLGALHGAGRVFTGVYPALATDAAPLLAAAMLAADSASSIEDVVFERRFGCAEGFAAFGAAVQVQGRTLDIRPVRQLQGACARAADLRGGAALVVAALAARGRSRITDTGYIDRGYAGFAQMLAELGAQIEREMPRESASEKKTPSKKQN
;
A
#
# COMPACT_ATOMS: atom_id res chain seq x y z
N VAL A 1 -21.69 0.70 -10.77
CA VAL A 1 -21.44 1.88 -9.91
C VAL A 1 -21.36 1.40 -8.48
N ILE A 2 -20.31 1.80 -7.75
CA ILE A 2 -20.15 1.55 -6.32
C ILE A 2 -20.40 2.86 -5.59
N THR A 3 -21.36 2.87 -4.66
CA THR A 3 -21.69 4.07 -3.88
C THR A 3 -21.56 3.76 -2.40
N ARG A 4 -20.84 4.62 -1.67
CA ARG A 4 -20.75 4.55 -0.22
C ARG A 4 -21.92 5.34 0.40
N LEU A 5 -22.73 4.68 1.22
CA LEU A 5 -23.93 5.27 1.83
C LEU A 5 -23.73 5.65 3.33
N GLY A 6 -22.51 5.59 3.85
CA GLY A 6 -22.28 5.89 5.26
C GLY A 6 -20.82 5.77 5.68
N ALA A 7 -20.58 5.65 6.97
CA ALA A 7 -19.26 5.36 7.52
C ALA A 7 -18.80 3.97 7.08
N LEU A 8 -17.50 3.81 6.90
CA LEU A 8 -16.91 2.49 6.72
C LEU A 8 -16.70 1.89 8.11
N HIS A 9 -17.32 0.74 8.35
CA HIS A 9 -17.19 0.02 9.62
C HIS A 9 -16.05 -0.99 9.54
N GLY A 10 -15.41 -1.26 10.67
CA GLY A 10 -14.40 -2.30 10.76
C GLY A 10 -14.98 -3.67 10.45
N ALA A 11 -14.16 -4.53 9.85
CA ALA A 11 -14.54 -5.87 9.43
C ALA A 11 -14.60 -6.89 10.58
N GLY A 12 -14.30 -6.47 11.82
CA GLY A 12 -14.15 -7.39 12.95
C GLY A 12 -12.97 -8.33 12.74
N ARG A 13 -13.15 -9.63 12.99
CA ARG A 13 -12.11 -10.63 12.80
C ARG A 13 -12.28 -11.34 11.46
N VAL A 14 -11.24 -11.28 10.62
CA VAL A 14 -11.22 -11.85 9.26
C VAL A 14 -10.06 -12.84 9.16
N PHE A 15 -10.30 -13.96 8.49
CA PHE A 15 -9.28 -14.96 8.19
C PHE A 15 -9.12 -15.11 6.68
N THR A 16 -7.89 -15.21 6.21
CA THR A 16 -7.63 -15.67 4.85
C THR A 16 -7.74 -17.18 4.76
N GLY A 17 -7.92 -17.70 3.57
CA GLY A 17 -8.00 -19.14 3.40
C GLY A 17 -8.43 -19.56 1.99
N VAL A 18 -8.76 -20.85 1.88
CA VAL A 18 -9.32 -21.40 0.66
C VAL A 18 -10.77 -20.90 0.49
N TYR A 19 -11.16 -20.64 -0.78
CA TYR A 19 -12.53 -20.24 -1.11
C TYR A 19 -13.57 -21.09 -0.34
N PRO A 20 -14.58 -20.47 0.28
CA PRO A 20 -15.01 -19.08 0.14
C PRO A 20 -14.41 -18.06 1.12
N ALA A 21 -13.35 -18.40 1.82
CA ALA A 21 -12.66 -17.44 2.69
C ALA A 21 -11.97 -16.33 1.86
N LEU A 22 -11.51 -15.28 2.56
CA LEU A 22 -10.77 -14.20 1.93
C LEU A 22 -9.47 -14.71 1.30
N ALA A 23 -9.24 -14.42 0.03
CA ALA A 23 -7.98 -14.72 -0.62
C ALA A 23 -6.83 -13.96 0.07
N THR A 24 -5.71 -14.65 0.35
CA THR A 24 -4.54 -14.03 0.99
C THR A 24 -4.00 -12.80 0.25
N ASP A 25 -4.11 -12.78 -1.08
CA ASP A 25 -3.71 -11.62 -1.90
C ASP A 25 -4.59 -10.38 -1.71
N ALA A 26 -5.80 -10.54 -1.24
CA ALA A 26 -6.71 -9.44 -0.92
C ALA A 26 -6.50 -8.87 0.50
N ALA A 27 -5.83 -9.60 1.40
CA ALA A 27 -5.68 -9.21 2.79
C ALA A 27 -4.99 -7.85 3.00
N PRO A 28 -3.88 -7.51 2.32
CA PRO A 28 -3.26 -6.18 2.46
C PRO A 28 -4.16 -5.04 1.95
N LEU A 29 -4.93 -5.27 0.87
CA LEU A 29 -5.87 -4.28 0.33
C LEU A 29 -7.07 -4.07 1.26
N LEU A 30 -7.61 -5.16 1.83
CA LEU A 30 -8.64 -5.06 2.87
C LEU A 30 -8.10 -4.29 4.08
N ALA A 31 -6.89 -4.61 4.54
CA ALA A 31 -6.25 -3.88 5.63
C ALA A 31 -6.18 -2.38 5.34
N ALA A 32 -5.73 -1.97 4.14
CA ALA A 32 -5.68 -0.57 3.75
C ALA A 32 -7.06 0.11 3.79
N ALA A 33 -8.12 -0.58 3.34
CA ALA A 33 -9.48 -0.06 3.45
C ALA A 33 -9.91 0.10 4.92
N MET A 34 -9.57 -0.85 5.79
CA MET A 34 -9.94 -0.81 7.21
C MET A 34 -9.20 0.29 8.00
N LEU A 35 -8.09 0.85 7.48
CA LEU A 35 -7.45 2.02 8.09
C LEU A 35 -8.38 3.26 8.14
N ALA A 36 -9.36 3.33 7.24
CA ALA A 36 -10.35 4.41 7.19
C ALA A 36 -11.68 4.04 7.87
N ALA A 37 -11.75 2.89 8.54
CA ALA A 37 -12.94 2.44 9.25
C ALA A 37 -13.08 3.10 10.63
N ASP A 38 -14.32 3.18 11.11
CA ASP A 38 -14.66 3.78 12.42
C ASP A 38 -14.54 2.80 13.59
N SER A 39 -14.28 1.54 13.33
CA SER A 39 -14.17 0.48 14.34
C SER A 39 -13.03 -0.47 14.04
N ALA A 40 -12.63 -1.26 15.03
CA ALA A 40 -11.45 -2.12 14.95
C ALA A 40 -11.64 -3.28 13.98
N SER A 41 -10.52 -3.72 13.40
CA SER A 41 -10.43 -4.92 12.57
C SER A 41 -9.21 -5.74 12.96
N SER A 42 -9.29 -7.05 12.79
CA SER A 42 -8.19 -7.98 12.98
C SER A 42 -8.16 -8.94 11.80
N ILE A 43 -7.06 -9.00 11.07
CA ILE A 43 -6.92 -9.82 9.87
C ILE A 43 -5.80 -10.82 10.10
N GLU A 44 -6.13 -12.11 10.07
CA GLU A 44 -5.17 -13.21 10.23
C GLU A 44 -4.93 -13.88 8.87
N ASP A 45 -3.65 -13.91 8.43
CA ASP A 45 -3.28 -14.62 7.21
C ASP A 45 -2.78 -16.03 7.55
N VAL A 46 -3.56 -17.04 7.21
CA VAL A 46 -3.20 -18.44 7.48
C VAL A 46 -2.27 -19.04 6.41
N VAL A 47 -2.02 -18.33 5.31
CA VAL A 47 -1.21 -18.80 4.17
C VAL A 47 0.24 -18.34 4.28
N PHE A 48 0.47 -17.05 4.52
CA PHE A 48 1.80 -16.46 4.58
C PHE A 48 2.13 -15.89 5.95
N GLU A 49 3.33 -16.18 6.45
CA GLU A 49 3.77 -15.72 7.78
C GLU A 49 4.07 -14.22 7.83
N ARG A 50 4.46 -13.64 6.70
CA ARG A 50 4.88 -12.23 6.61
C ARG A 50 4.03 -11.43 5.62
N ARG A 51 2.72 -11.72 5.57
CA ARG A 51 1.79 -11.05 4.64
C ARG A 51 1.72 -9.55 4.87
N PHE A 52 1.82 -9.10 6.10
CA PHE A 52 1.62 -7.71 6.49
C PHE A 52 2.92 -6.90 6.59
N GLY A 53 3.88 -7.12 5.69
CA GLY A 53 5.08 -6.29 5.58
C GLY A 53 4.79 -4.81 5.31
N CYS A 54 3.59 -4.48 4.81
CA CYS A 54 3.12 -3.11 4.62
C CYS A 54 2.72 -2.38 5.92
N ALA A 55 2.64 -3.07 7.06
CA ALA A 55 2.19 -2.47 8.33
C ALA A 55 3.07 -1.31 8.79
N GLU A 56 4.38 -1.39 8.57
CA GLU A 56 5.30 -0.29 8.85
C GLU A 56 4.96 0.97 8.03
N GLY A 57 4.64 0.77 6.75
CA GLY A 57 4.18 1.85 5.88
C GLY A 57 2.83 2.41 6.32
N PHE A 58 1.90 1.58 6.79
CA PHE A 58 0.64 2.05 7.38
C PHE A 58 0.87 2.90 8.63
N ALA A 59 1.80 2.47 9.50
CA ALA A 59 2.17 3.25 10.69
C ALA A 59 2.75 4.62 10.31
N ALA A 60 3.51 4.72 9.21
CA ALA A 60 4.01 6.00 8.71
C ALA A 60 2.89 7.00 8.36
N PHE A 61 1.73 6.51 7.89
CA PHE A 61 0.52 7.32 7.68
C PHE A 61 -0.21 7.69 8.99
N GLY A 62 0.31 7.29 10.15
CA GLY A 62 -0.32 7.50 11.45
C GLY A 62 -1.43 6.50 11.77
N ALA A 63 -1.48 5.38 11.06
CA ALA A 63 -2.41 4.30 11.37
C ALA A 63 -2.03 3.60 12.67
N ALA A 64 -3.03 3.28 13.50
CA ALA A 64 -2.85 2.49 14.71
C ALA A 64 -2.93 0.99 14.38
N VAL A 65 -1.79 0.43 13.95
CA VAL A 65 -1.67 -0.96 13.53
C VAL A 65 -0.64 -1.72 14.35
N GLN A 66 -0.85 -3.01 14.55
CA GLN A 66 0.07 -3.90 15.25
C GLN A 66 0.07 -5.27 14.58
N VAL A 67 1.26 -5.79 14.26
CA VAL A 67 1.42 -7.14 13.74
C VAL A 67 1.84 -8.06 14.90
N GLN A 68 1.10 -9.16 15.10
CA GLN A 68 1.40 -10.21 16.05
C GLN A 68 1.38 -11.56 15.32
N GLY A 69 2.55 -12.10 15.03
CA GLY A 69 2.67 -13.31 14.22
C GLY A 69 2.07 -13.12 12.83
N ARG A 70 0.98 -13.81 12.53
CA ARG A 70 0.26 -13.77 11.25
C ARG A 70 -0.93 -12.82 11.26
N THR A 71 -1.17 -12.12 12.36
CA THR A 71 -2.33 -11.25 12.55
C THR A 71 -1.92 -9.80 12.49
N LEU A 72 -2.69 -9.00 11.74
CA LEU A 72 -2.65 -7.55 11.74
C LEU A 72 -3.88 -7.02 12.46
N ASP A 73 -3.66 -6.38 13.60
CA ASP A 73 -4.69 -5.64 14.34
C ASP A 73 -4.69 -4.17 13.89
N ILE A 74 -5.87 -3.64 13.63
CA ILE A 74 -6.12 -2.28 13.17
C ILE A 74 -7.10 -1.62 14.13
N ARG A 75 -6.73 -0.47 14.65
CA ARG A 75 -7.61 0.36 15.49
C ARG A 75 -7.99 1.63 14.72
N PRO A 76 -9.20 2.15 14.94
CA PRO A 76 -9.63 3.37 14.29
C PRO A 76 -8.73 4.55 14.70
N VAL A 77 -8.44 5.41 13.74
CA VAL A 77 -7.79 6.70 13.95
C VAL A 77 -8.65 7.79 13.36
N ARG A 78 -8.54 9.00 13.91
CA ARG A 78 -9.36 10.13 13.44
C ARG A 78 -9.10 10.46 11.96
N GLN A 79 -7.83 10.43 11.55
CA GLN A 79 -7.41 10.80 10.21
C GLN A 79 -6.00 10.30 9.93
N LEU A 80 -5.80 9.64 8.80
CA LEU A 80 -4.48 9.34 8.27
C LEU A 80 -3.82 10.61 7.72
N GLN A 81 -2.50 10.70 7.82
CA GLN A 81 -1.71 11.83 7.34
C GLN A 81 -0.80 11.39 6.19
N GLY A 82 -0.55 12.33 5.27
CA GLY A 82 0.37 12.10 4.17
C GLY A 82 1.78 11.78 4.67
N ALA A 83 2.40 10.78 4.07
CA ALA A 83 3.72 10.30 4.46
C ALA A 83 4.49 9.73 3.27
N CYS A 84 5.77 9.43 3.50
CA CYS A 84 6.59 8.67 2.57
C CYS A 84 6.63 7.21 3.04
N ALA A 85 6.29 6.28 2.15
CA ALA A 85 6.34 4.85 2.42
C ALA A 85 6.99 4.10 1.24
N ARG A 86 7.59 2.95 1.55
CA ARG A 86 8.30 2.12 0.57
C ARG A 86 7.51 0.85 0.27
N ALA A 87 7.30 0.57 -1.02
CA ALA A 87 6.71 -0.69 -1.46
C ALA A 87 7.78 -1.80 -1.38
N ALA A 88 7.57 -2.79 -0.52
CA ALA A 88 8.47 -3.93 -0.36
C ALA A 88 8.03 -5.15 -1.20
N ASP A 89 6.77 -5.22 -1.57
CA ASP A 89 6.17 -6.27 -2.39
C ASP A 89 4.98 -5.74 -3.20
N LEU A 90 4.44 -6.57 -4.09
CA LEU A 90 3.35 -6.23 -4.98
C LEU A 90 2.06 -5.84 -4.23
N ARG A 91 1.61 -6.69 -3.32
CA ARG A 91 0.29 -6.52 -2.66
C ARG A 91 0.36 -5.47 -1.57
N GLY A 92 1.44 -5.47 -0.80
CA GLY A 92 1.71 -4.45 0.20
C GLY A 92 1.89 -3.08 -0.43
N GLY A 93 2.63 -2.99 -1.54
CA GLY A 93 2.81 -1.74 -2.28
C GLY A 93 1.49 -1.16 -2.78
N ALA A 94 0.62 -1.97 -3.40
CA ALA A 94 -0.71 -1.52 -3.81
C ALA A 94 -1.56 -1.07 -2.61
N ALA A 95 -1.48 -1.78 -1.48
CA ALA A 95 -2.17 -1.42 -0.25
C ALA A 95 -1.69 -0.07 0.32
N LEU A 96 -0.38 0.24 0.23
CA LEU A 96 0.16 1.56 0.61
C LEU A 96 -0.39 2.68 -0.28
N VAL A 97 -0.57 2.45 -1.58
CA VAL A 97 -1.22 3.43 -2.47
C VAL A 97 -2.66 3.68 -2.05
N VAL A 98 -3.42 2.62 -1.75
CA VAL A 98 -4.82 2.74 -1.26
C VAL A 98 -4.87 3.51 0.06
N ALA A 99 -3.98 3.23 1.01
CA ALA A 99 -3.87 3.97 2.27
C ALA A 99 -3.54 5.44 2.04
N ALA A 100 -2.63 5.74 1.10
CA ALA A 100 -2.25 7.10 0.74
C ALA A 100 -3.44 7.91 0.19
N LEU A 101 -4.34 7.30 -0.57
CA LEU A 101 -5.57 7.95 -1.07
C LEU A 101 -6.54 8.34 0.05
N ALA A 102 -6.52 7.63 1.18
CA ALA A 102 -7.32 7.95 2.36
C ALA A 102 -6.65 8.98 3.30
N ALA A 103 -5.37 9.25 3.11
CA ALA A 103 -4.59 10.16 3.94
C ALA A 103 -4.81 11.62 3.55
N ARG A 104 -4.77 12.53 4.53
CA ARG A 104 -4.82 13.96 4.30
C ARG A 104 -3.42 14.49 4.00
N GLY A 105 -3.30 15.25 2.94
CA GLY A 105 -2.03 15.83 2.50
C GLY A 105 -1.35 14.99 1.43
N ARG A 106 -0.09 15.29 1.15
CA ARG A 106 0.68 14.62 0.09
C ARG A 106 1.37 13.38 0.63
N SER A 107 1.30 12.29 -0.12
CA SER A 107 2.00 11.05 0.16
C SER A 107 2.95 10.69 -0.97
N ARG A 108 4.00 9.95 -0.68
CA ARG A 108 4.94 9.44 -1.68
C ARG A 108 5.19 7.96 -1.44
N ILE A 109 4.93 7.15 -2.46
CA ILE A 109 5.26 5.71 -2.44
C ILE A 109 6.48 5.48 -3.33
N THR A 110 7.52 4.90 -2.77
CA THR A 110 8.77 4.58 -3.49
C THR A 110 8.85 3.09 -3.83
N ASP A 111 9.79 2.69 -4.69
CA ASP A 111 10.01 1.30 -5.14
C ASP A 111 8.76 0.66 -5.80
N THR A 112 8.01 1.45 -6.55
CA THR A 112 6.74 1.03 -7.18
C THR A 112 6.89 -0.01 -8.29
N GLY A 113 8.11 -0.37 -8.67
CA GLY A 113 8.37 -1.42 -9.66
C GLY A 113 7.74 -2.78 -9.33
N TYR A 114 7.51 -3.08 -8.06
CA TYR A 114 6.74 -4.26 -7.64
C TYR A 114 5.27 -4.16 -8.07
N ILE A 115 4.67 -2.98 -7.95
CA ILE A 115 3.27 -2.72 -8.29
C ILE A 115 3.09 -2.86 -9.80
N ASP A 116 4.00 -2.30 -10.60
CA ASP A 116 3.93 -2.28 -12.06
C ASP A 116 3.92 -3.68 -12.68
N ARG A 117 4.56 -4.66 -12.03
CA ARG A 117 4.60 -6.04 -12.50
C ARG A 117 3.27 -6.78 -12.39
N GLY A 118 2.40 -6.38 -11.50
CA GLY A 118 1.13 -7.07 -11.24
C GLY A 118 -0.12 -6.22 -11.46
N TYR A 119 0.02 -4.90 -11.58
CA TYR A 119 -1.08 -3.97 -11.81
C TYR A 119 -0.72 -3.02 -12.95
N ALA A 120 -0.95 -3.45 -14.19
CA ALA A 120 -0.70 -2.62 -15.36
C ALA A 120 -1.49 -1.31 -15.31
N GLY A 121 -0.82 -0.17 -15.48
CA GLY A 121 -1.48 1.14 -15.52
C GLY A 121 -2.16 1.55 -14.20
N PHE A 122 -1.71 1.03 -13.04
CA PHE A 122 -2.39 1.21 -11.75
C PHE A 122 -2.65 2.69 -11.41
N ALA A 123 -1.64 3.55 -11.55
CA ALA A 123 -1.80 4.98 -11.29
C ALA A 123 -2.79 5.64 -12.26
N GLN A 124 -2.75 5.29 -13.55
CA GLN A 124 -3.70 5.79 -14.55
C GLN A 124 -5.12 5.36 -14.22
N MET A 125 -5.33 4.09 -13.91
CA MET A 125 -6.65 3.57 -13.55
C MET A 125 -7.23 4.27 -12.32
N LEU A 126 -6.41 4.55 -11.30
CA LEU A 126 -6.84 5.30 -10.13
C LEU A 126 -7.16 6.76 -10.46
N ALA A 127 -6.38 7.40 -11.34
CA ALA A 127 -6.65 8.77 -11.80
C ALA A 127 -7.99 8.86 -12.57
N GLU A 128 -8.29 7.88 -13.43
CA GLU A 128 -9.58 7.77 -14.14
C GLU A 128 -10.76 7.60 -13.16
N LEU A 129 -10.52 7.02 -11.99
CA LEU A 129 -11.50 6.93 -10.89
C LEU A 129 -11.57 8.23 -10.05
N GLY A 130 -10.81 9.26 -10.39
CA GLY A 130 -10.81 10.56 -9.72
C GLY A 130 -9.73 10.76 -8.65
N ALA A 131 -8.78 9.84 -8.51
CA ALA A 131 -7.67 10.01 -7.58
C ALA A 131 -6.69 11.08 -8.08
N GLN A 132 -6.21 11.94 -7.16
CA GLN A 132 -5.11 12.86 -7.44
C GLN A 132 -3.79 12.12 -7.25
N ILE A 133 -3.33 11.45 -8.28
CA ILE A 133 -2.14 10.60 -8.27
C ILE A 133 -1.28 10.92 -9.49
N GLU A 134 0.03 11.03 -9.27
CA GLU A 134 1.03 11.24 -10.31
C GLU A 134 2.12 10.17 -10.21
N ARG A 135 2.67 9.78 -11.34
CA ARG A 135 3.83 8.91 -11.40
C ARG A 135 5.07 9.74 -11.70
N GLU A 136 5.98 9.81 -10.75
CA GLU A 136 7.30 10.38 -10.98
C GLU A 136 8.19 9.33 -11.67
N MET A 137 8.72 9.65 -12.85
CA MET A 137 9.76 8.84 -13.48
C MET A 137 11.06 8.98 -12.68
N PRO A 138 11.85 7.89 -12.51
CA PRO A 138 13.19 8.00 -11.94
C PRO A 138 13.97 9.06 -12.74
N ARG A 139 14.56 10.05 -12.06
CA ARG A 139 15.52 10.92 -12.72
C ARG A 139 16.69 10.04 -13.09
N GLU A 140 16.99 9.91 -14.39
CA GLU A 140 18.25 9.31 -14.84
C GLU A 140 19.37 10.04 -14.12
N SER A 141 20.16 9.30 -13.34
CA SER A 141 21.35 9.84 -12.70
C SER A 141 22.33 10.26 -13.81
N ALA A 142 22.43 11.57 -14.04
CA ALA A 142 23.45 12.15 -14.91
C ALA A 142 24.82 11.97 -14.24
N SER A 143 25.39 10.76 -14.34
CA SER A 143 26.80 10.53 -13.99
C SER A 143 27.27 9.19 -14.55
N GLU A 144 27.69 9.20 -15.82
CA GLU A 144 28.85 8.47 -16.28
C GLU A 144 29.26 9.00 -17.67
N LYS A 145 29.74 10.26 -17.69
CA LYS A 145 30.62 10.67 -18.78
C LYS A 145 31.94 9.91 -18.58
N LYS A 146 32.07 8.75 -19.21
CA LYS A 146 33.35 8.09 -19.43
C LYS A 146 34.28 9.07 -20.16
N THR A 147 35.30 9.54 -19.46
CA THR A 147 36.44 10.21 -20.02
C THR A 147 37.14 9.26 -21.00
N PRO A 148 37.36 9.62 -22.27
CA PRO A 148 38.13 8.76 -23.17
C PRO A 148 39.61 8.77 -22.74
N SER A 149 40.12 7.59 -22.40
CA SER A 149 41.51 7.34 -22.13
C SER A 149 42.33 7.67 -23.40
N LYS A 150 43.14 8.73 -23.34
CA LYS A 150 44.22 9.01 -24.32
C LYS A 150 45.24 7.88 -24.25
N LYS A 151 45.31 7.07 -25.29
CA LYS A 151 46.50 6.28 -25.62
C LYS A 151 47.58 7.27 -26.04
N GLN A 152 48.68 7.31 -25.29
CA GLN A 152 49.94 7.85 -25.74
C GLN A 152 50.83 6.70 -26.25
N ASN A 153 51.41 6.95 -27.40
CA ASN A 153 52.49 6.17 -28.01
C ASN A 153 53.66 5.91 -27.06
#